data_aa146d4961ac439dbf2cf614edc3d451
#
_entry.id   aa146d4961ac439dbf2cf614edc3d451
#
_cell.length_a   1.000
_cell.length_b   1.000
_cell.length_c   1.000
_cell.angle_alpha   90.00
_cell.angle_beta   90.00
_cell.angle_gamma   90.00
#
_symmetry.space_group_name_H-M   'P 1'
#
loop_
_entity.id
_entity.type
_entity.pdbx_description
1 polymer ?
#
loop_
_entity_poly.entity_id
_entity_poly.type
_entity_poly.pdbx_seq_one_letter_code
_entity_poly.pdbx_strand_id
1 'polypeptide(L)'
;MAELQFELQITAQGSKARAGKITTDHGEIVTPIFMPVGTVGSVKAVTQQQLKQEVNAQIILGNTYHLYLRPGTEVLEAAGGLHKFNGWDRPILTDSGGYQVFSLAANRKIKEEGVVFQSHIDGSRHLFTPENVMDIQRSIGADIIMAFDECPPYPSEYIYAKKSMELTHRWLDRCFTRLAETPSKYGYTQNLFPIVQGSTYKDLRIASAEYIASKNAAGNAIGGLSVGEPEEQMYEFTELCCDILPANKPRYLMGVGTPWNILENISLGVDMFDCVMPTRNGRNGMLFTTEGVINIKNKKWAADFSPIDAGLSGETSNFYTKAYLRHLFAAGEILGMQIASIHNLSFYLWLVGQAREHILNGTFDSWKPGMVERLKRRL
;
A
#
# COMPACT_ATOMS: atom_id res chain seq x y z
N MET A 1 24.57 -3.50 -9.71
CA MET A 1 23.24 -3.48 -9.08
C MET A 1 22.31 -2.83 -10.09
N ALA A 2 21.20 -3.47 -10.41
CA ALA A 2 20.30 -2.96 -11.45
C ALA A 2 19.21 -2.07 -10.80
N GLU A 3 18.97 -0.91 -11.42
CA GLU A 3 17.79 -0.10 -11.10
C GLU A 3 16.52 -0.94 -11.34
N LEU A 4 15.45 -0.70 -10.55
CA LEU A 4 14.15 -1.33 -10.73
C LEU A 4 13.71 -1.24 -12.19
N GLN A 5 13.29 -2.36 -12.74
CA GLN A 5 12.79 -2.47 -14.11
C GLN A 5 11.28 -2.68 -14.10
N PHE A 6 10.57 -1.99 -14.98
CA PHE A 6 9.16 -2.23 -15.22
C PHE A 6 8.91 -2.61 -16.66
N GLU A 7 8.39 -3.80 -16.88
CA GLU A 7 7.95 -4.30 -18.16
C GLU A 7 6.43 -4.21 -18.26
N LEU A 8 5.93 -3.30 -19.09
CA LEU A 8 4.51 -3.25 -19.44
C LEU A 8 4.23 -4.34 -20.46
N GLN A 9 3.46 -5.35 -20.09
CA GLN A 9 3.15 -6.51 -20.93
C GLN A 9 1.95 -6.27 -21.84
N ILE A 10 0.87 -5.70 -21.31
CA ILE A 10 -0.35 -5.42 -22.05
C ILE A 10 -1.18 -4.32 -21.37
N THR A 11 -1.95 -3.59 -22.18
CA THR A 11 -3.01 -2.68 -21.74
C THR A 11 -4.36 -3.18 -22.28
N ALA A 12 -5.41 -3.14 -21.48
CA ALA A 12 -6.77 -3.51 -21.88
C ALA A 12 -7.26 -2.62 -23.04
N GLN A 13 -8.20 -3.12 -23.83
CA GLN A 13 -8.69 -2.39 -25.01
C GLN A 13 -9.75 -1.34 -24.67
N GLY A 14 -10.57 -1.60 -23.66
CA GLY A 14 -11.72 -0.74 -23.27
C GLY A 14 -11.47 0.15 -22.06
N SER A 15 -10.30 0.05 -21.43
CA SER A 15 -9.91 0.84 -20.27
C SER A 15 -8.40 1.09 -20.24
N LYS A 16 -7.91 1.80 -19.20
CA LYS A 16 -6.47 2.00 -18.98
C LYS A 16 -5.86 0.89 -18.11
N ALA A 17 -6.60 -0.18 -17.82
CA ALA A 17 -6.11 -1.32 -17.04
C ALA A 17 -4.93 -1.96 -17.72
N ARG A 18 -3.87 -2.26 -16.96
CA ARG A 18 -2.63 -2.79 -17.52
C ARG A 18 -2.03 -3.89 -16.65
N ALA A 19 -1.39 -4.85 -17.30
CA ALA A 19 -0.61 -5.89 -16.67
C ALA A 19 0.87 -5.68 -16.99
N GLY A 20 1.72 -5.78 -15.98
CA GLY A 20 3.15 -5.61 -16.11
C GLY A 20 3.91 -6.49 -15.11
N LYS A 21 5.23 -6.26 -15.08
CA LYS A 21 6.14 -6.93 -14.16
C LYS A 21 7.20 -5.94 -13.68
N ILE A 22 7.39 -5.87 -12.36
CA ILE A 22 8.45 -5.12 -11.72
C ILE A 22 9.53 -6.11 -11.30
N THR A 23 10.79 -5.80 -11.59
CA THR A 23 11.95 -6.59 -11.14
C THR A 23 12.80 -5.77 -10.18
N THR A 24 13.08 -6.33 -9.01
CA THR A 24 13.98 -5.79 -7.98
C THR A 24 15.10 -6.79 -7.67
N ASP A 25 16.07 -6.40 -6.85
CA ASP A 25 17.13 -7.32 -6.40
C ASP A 25 16.61 -8.48 -5.54
N HIS A 26 15.41 -8.36 -4.92
CA HIS A 26 14.77 -9.42 -4.13
C HIS A 26 13.65 -10.17 -4.87
N GLY A 27 13.52 -9.98 -6.17
CA GLY A 27 12.60 -10.76 -6.99
C GLY A 27 11.62 -9.94 -7.83
N GLU A 28 10.67 -10.66 -8.42
CA GLU A 28 9.69 -10.12 -9.35
C GLU A 28 8.35 -9.85 -8.66
N ILE A 29 7.66 -8.83 -9.13
CA ILE A 29 6.29 -8.46 -8.70
C ILE A 29 5.45 -8.33 -9.96
N VAL A 30 4.43 -9.18 -10.12
CA VAL A 30 3.47 -9.04 -11.22
C VAL A 30 2.38 -8.03 -10.84
N THR A 31 2.05 -7.14 -11.76
CA THR A 31 1.03 -6.11 -11.53
C THR A 31 -0.24 -6.37 -12.36
N PRO A 32 -1.43 -5.92 -11.89
CA PRO A 32 -1.70 -5.22 -10.64
C PRO A 32 -1.37 -6.02 -9.39
N ILE A 33 -0.94 -5.35 -8.30
CA ILE A 33 -0.58 -6.01 -7.04
C ILE A 33 -1.15 -5.26 -5.82
N PHE A 34 -1.53 -6.01 -4.79
CA PHE A 34 -1.84 -5.50 -3.46
C PHE A 34 -0.71 -5.86 -2.49
N MET A 35 -0.24 -4.89 -1.71
CA MET A 35 0.86 -5.05 -0.75
C MET A 35 0.30 -5.18 0.67
N PRO A 36 0.43 -6.36 1.33
CA PRO A 36 0.11 -6.48 2.74
C PRO A 36 0.94 -5.53 3.60
N VAL A 37 0.27 -4.82 4.53
CA VAL A 37 0.94 -3.83 5.39
C VAL A 37 1.52 -4.50 6.63
N GLY A 38 2.83 -4.47 6.74
CA GLY A 38 3.63 -4.92 7.87
C GLY A 38 4.22 -3.74 8.66
N THR A 39 3.38 -3.00 9.39
CA THR A 39 3.67 -1.71 10.03
C THR A 39 5.01 -1.66 10.79
N VAL A 40 5.31 -2.67 11.59
CA VAL A 40 6.55 -2.80 12.38
C VAL A 40 7.40 -3.98 11.91
N GLY A 41 7.46 -4.20 10.59
CA GLY A 41 8.14 -5.36 10.01
C GLY A 41 7.34 -6.67 10.14
N SER A 42 6.07 -6.58 10.56
CA SER A 42 5.18 -7.73 10.74
C SER A 42 3.78 -7.40 10.25
N VAL A 43 3.25 -8.22 9.35
CA VAL A 43 1.83 -8.20 8.98
C VAL A 43 1.03 -8.78 10.14
N LYS A 44 0.05 -8.02 10.66
CA LYS A 44 -0.63 -8.37 11.92
C LYS A 44 -1.30 -9.73 11.87
N ALA A 45 -0.91 -10.60 12.82
CA ALA A 45 -1.41 -11.96 13.02
C ALA A 45 -1.08 -12.94 11.87
N VAL A 46 -0.09 -12.64 11.01
CA VAL A 46 0.30 -13.50 9.88
C VAL A 46 1.81 -13.69 9.87
N THR A 47 2.27 -14.94 9.83
CA THR A 47 3.70 -15.26 9.75
C THR A 47 4.21 -15.06 8.32
N GLN A 48 5.53 -14.87 8.16
CA GLN A 48 6.16 -14.79 6.83
C GLN A 48 5.93 -16.07 6.01
N GLN A 49 5.90 -17.22 6.64
CA GLN A 49 5.59 -18.48 5.96
C GLN A 49 4.17 -18.47 5.40
N GLN A 50 3.17 -18.05 6.18
CA GLN A 50 1.79 -17.94 5.72
C GLN A 50 1.63 -16.87 4.61
N LEU A 51 2.35 -15.73 4.73
CA LEU A 51 2.38 -14.72 3.67
C LEU A 51 2.91 -15.29 2.35
N LYS A 52 3.93 -16.16 2.39
CA LYS A 52 4.53 -16.76 1.19
C LYS A 52 3.71 -17.90 0.62
N GLN A 53 3.25 -18.82 1.46
CA GLN A 53 2.68 -20.09 1.03
C GLN A 53 1.16 -20.03 0.82
N GLU A 54 0.45 -19.25 1.63
CA GLU A 54 -1.01 -19.20 1.59
C GLU A 54 -1.55 -17.90 0.97
N VAL A 55 -1.05 -16.75 1.43
CA VAL A 55 -1.43 -15.44 0.88
C VAL A 55 -0.79 -15.19 -0.48
N ASN A 56 0.35 -15.81 -0.76
CA ASN A 56 1.17 -15.61 -1.95
C ASN A 56 1.58 -14.16 -2.17
N ALA A 57 1.90 -13.44 -1.08
CA ALA A 57 2.37 -12.07 -1.15
C ALA A 57 3.74 -12.02 -1.86
N GLN A 58 3.85 -11.16 -2.88
CA GLN A 58 5.09 -10.97 -3.64
C GLN A 58 5.91 -9.81 -3.08
N ILE A 59 5.27 -8.88 -2.41
CA ILE A 59 5.84 -7.69 -1.78
C ILE A 59 5.05 -7.37 -0.51
N ILE A 60 5.71 -6.83 0.50
CA ILE A 60 5.06 -6.27 1.70
C ILE A 60 5.46 -4.81 1.89
N LEU A 61 4.63 -4.06 2.63
CA LEU A 61 4.90 -2.67 2.97
C LEU A 61 5.27 -2.53 4.45
N GLY A 62 6.39 -1.85 4.75
CA GLY A 62 6.78 -1.43 6.08
C GLY A 62 6.58 0.07 6.30
N ASN A 63 6.32 0.50 7.55
CA ASN A 63 6.16 1.91 7.85
C ASN A 63 7.44 2.50 8.48
N THR A 64 8.07 3.44 7.79
CA THR A 64 9.33 4.08 8.19
C THR A 64 9.24 4.72 9.57
N TYR A 65 8.17 5.48 9.85
CA TYR A 65 7.95 6.10 11.15
C TYR A 65 7.97 5.09 12.31
N HIS A 66 7.24 3.99 12.15
CA HIS A 66 7.15 2.97 13.18
C HIS A 66 8.45 2.20 13.36
N LEU A 67 9.12 1.83 12.26
CA LEU A 67 10.40 1.11 12.28
C LEU A 67 11.53 1.97 12.85
N TYR A 68 11.52 3.28 12.60
CA TYR A 68 12.45 4.24 13.18
C TYR A 68 12.28 4.34 14.71
N LEU A 69 11.05 4.42 15.22
CA LEU A 69 10.80 4.50 16.65
C LEU A 69 11.03 3.15 17.36
N ARG A 70 10.70 2.04 16.68
CA ARG A 70 10.85 0.68 17.23
C ARG A 70 10.91 -0.36 16.10
N PRO A 71 11.99 -1.11 15.95
CA PRO A 71 13.08 -1.31 16.93
C PRO A 71 14.15 -0.21 16.93
N GLY A 72 14.14 0.71 15.95
CA GLY A 72 15.15 1.73 15.73
C GLY A 72 16.16 1.33 14.65
N THR A 73 16.79 2.33 14.06
CA THR A 73 17.74 2.13 12.93
C THR A 73 18.98 1.34 13.33
N GLU A 74 19.49 1.53 14.56
CA GLU A 74 20.68 0.82 15.06
C GLU A 74 20.44 -0.71 15.10
N VAL A 75 19.27 -1.13 15.58
CA VAL A 75 18.92 -2.56 15.64
C VAL A 75 18.76 -3.14 14.23
N LEU A 76 18.12 -2.40 13.34
CA LEU A 76 17.92 -2.82 11.94
C LEU A 76 19.25 -2.94 11.20
N GLU A 77 20.18 -2.00 11.41
CA GLU A 77 21.51 -2.05 10.81
C GLU A 77 22.33 -3.23 11.35
N ALA A 78 22.29 -3.45 12.66
CA ALA A 78 22.98 -4.61 13.28
C ALA A 78 22.44 -5.95 12.77
N ALA A 79 21.15 -6.02 12.45
CA ALA A 79 20.53 -7.20 11.85
C ALA A 79 20.86 -7.39 10.36
N GLY A 80 21.39 -6.37 9.68
CA GLY A 80 21.65 -6.38 8.23
C GLY A 80 20.44 -5.99 7.39
N GLY A 81 19.58 -5.08 7.90
CA GLY A 81 18.39 -4.55 7.27
C GLY A 81 17.10 -5.31 7.60
N LEU A 82 15.98 -4.75 7.18
CA LEU A 82 14.64 -5.26 7.50
C LEU A 82 14.41 -6.67 6.94
N HIS A 83 14.91 -7.00 5.74
CA HIS A 83 14.79 -8.32 5.14
C HIS A 83 15.36 -9.42 6.07
N LYS A 84 16.55 -9.20 6.62
CA LYS A 84 17.15 -10.14 7.55
C LYS A 84 16.51 -10.10 8.92
N PHE A 85 16.13 -8.93 9.39
CA PHE A 85 15.50 -8.74 10.69
C PHE A 85 14.17 -9.51 10.83
N ASN A 86 13.32 -9.44 9.80
CA ASN A 86 12.00 -10.10 9.84
C ASN A 86 11.92 -11.43 9.05
N GLY A 87 13.02 -11.86 8.42
CA GLY A 87 13.07 -13.12 7.64
C GLY A 87 12.23 -13.08 6.35
N TRP A 88 12.09 -11.90 5.73
CA TRP A 88 11.37 -11.73 4.48
C TRP A 88 12.36 -11.58 3.32
N ASP A 89 12.36 -12.54 2.39
CA ASP A 89 13.31 -12.64 1.28
C ASP A 89 12.74 -12.15 -0.08
N ARG A 90 11.55 -11.57 -0.09
CA ARG A 90 10.90 -10.97 -1.25
C ARG A 90 10.94 -9.45 -1.15
N PRO A 91 10.55 -8.70 -2.21
CA PRO A 91 10.54 -7.25 -2.19
C PRO A 91 9.84 -6.62 -0.98
N ILE A 92 10.36 -5.49 -0.53
CA ILE A 92 9.77 -4.61 0.49
C ILE A 92 9.65 -3.21 -0.06
N LEU A 93 8.51 -2.56 0.19
CA LEU A 93 8.35 -1.13 0.05
C LEU A 93 8.27 -0.49 1.45
N THR A 94 8.93 0.66 1.66
CA THR A 94 8.70 1.48 2.86
C THR A 94 8.08 2.82 2.50
N ASP A 95 7.05 3.21 3.24
CA ASP A 95 6.50 4.56 3.15
C ASP A 95 7.51 5.62 3.62
N SER A 96 7.18 6.91 3.43
CA SER A 96 8.03 8.02 3.87
C SER A 96 7.99 8.27 5.40
N GLY A 97 6.99 7.74 6.08
CA GLY A 97 6.66 8.11 7.47
C GLY A 97 5.89 9.43 7.59
N GLY A 98 5.74 10.20 6.50
CA GLY A 98 5.08 11.50 6.50
C GLY A 98 3.65 11.42 7.02
N TYR A 99 2.82 10.55 6.44
CA TYR A 99 1.42 10.39 6.85
C TYR A 99 1.28 10.06 8.35
N GLN A 100 2.14 9.19 8.90
CA GLN A 100 2.09 8.80 10.33
C GLN A 100 2.50 9.97 11.24
N VAL A 101 3.49 10.75 10.85
CA VAL A 101 3.85 12.00 11.57
C VAL A 101 2.67 12.96 11.55
N PHE A 102 1.93 13.06 10.44
CA PHE A 102 0.76 13.94 10.33
C PHE A 102 -0.48 13.40 11.07
N SER A 103 -0.71 12.11 11.10
CA SER A 103 -1.91 11.50 11.69
C SER A 103 -1.78 11.14 13.17
N LEU A 104 -0.57 10.74 13.63
CA LEU A 104 -0.36 10.19 14.97
C LEU A 104 0.32 11.17 15.94
N ALA A 105 1.07 12.16 15.45
CA ALA A 105 1.81 13.07 16.29
C ALA A 105 0.91 14.22 16.80
N ALA A 106 0.64 14.25 18.11
CA ALA A 106 -0.23 15.25 18.74
C ALA A 106 0.31 16.68 18.63
N ASN A 107 1.65 16.85 18.62
CA ASN A 107 2.33 18.14 18.56
C ASN A 107 3.36 18.12 17.43
N ARG A 108 2.91 18.46 16.22
CA ARG A 108 3.79 18.57 15.05
C ARG A 108 3.99 20.02 14.64
N LYS A 109 5.19 20.35 14.17
CA LYS A 109 5.50 21.64 13.54
C LYS A 109 6.16 21.38 12.19
N ILE A 110 5.48 21.78 11.12
CA ILE A 110 5.96 21.69 9.75
C ILE A 110 6.72 22.96 9.42
N LYS A 111 7.89 22.82 8.86
CA LYS A 111 8.76 23.91 8.38
C LYS A 111 9.41 23.49 7.07
N GLU A 112 10.10 24.42 6.41
CA GLU A 112 10.88 24.15 5.21
C GLU A 112 11.94 23.05 5.44
N GLU A 113 12.58 23.06 6.61
CA GLU A 113 13.62 22.09 6.95
C GLU A 113 13.09 20.68 7.12
N GLY A 114 11.86 20.52 7.60
CA GLY A 114 11.24 19.23 7.92
C GLY A 114 10.14 19.34 8.97
N VAL A 115 9.85 18.24 9.66
CA VAL A 115 8.77 18.14 10.64
C VAL A 115 9.31 17.73 12.00
N VAL A 116 9.10 18.61 13.00
CA VAL A 116 9.33 18.27 14.41
C VAL A 116 8.06 17.63 14.96
N PHE A 117 8.20 16.49 15.61
CA PHE A 117 7.08 15.76 16.21
C PHE A 117 7.45 15.10 17.54
N GLN A 118 6.42 14.68 18.28
CA GLN A 118 6.59 13.87 19.50
C GLN A 118 6.21 12.43 19.21
N SER A 119 7.05 11.49 19.65
CA SER A 119 6.79 10.06 19.61
C SER A 119 5.51 9.72 20.40
N HIS A 120 4.63 8.92 19.79
CA HIS A 120 3.44 8.39 20.45
C HIS A 120 3.76 7.28 21.48
N ILE A 121 5.02 6.80 21.51
CA ILE A 121 5.45 5.70 22.39
C ILE A 121 5.88 6.24 23.74
N ASP A 122 6.72 7.28 23.75
CA ASP A 122 7.39 7.79 24.96
C ASP A 122 7.40 9.31 25.08
N GLY A 123 6.81 10.03 24.09
CA GLY A 123 6.75 11.50 24.08
C GLY A 123 8.07 12.18 23.69
N SER A 124 9.12 11.44 23.36
CA SER A 124 10.41 12.01 22.91
C SER A 124 10.24 12.87 21.65
N ARG A 125 11.06 13.91 21.51
CA ARG A 125 11.02 14.81 20.35
C ARG A 125 11.95 14.32 19.25
N HIS A 126 11.44 14.32 18.04
CA HIS A 126 12.15 13.90 16.83
C HIS A 126 11.99 14.96 15.74
N LEU A 127 12.95 14.96 14.81
CA LEU A 127 12.91 15.78 13.60
C LEU A 127 13.04 14.85 12.39
N PHE A 128 12.06 14.87 11.49
CA PHE A 128 12.17 14.29 10.16
C PHE A 128 12.46 15.40 9.15
N THR A 129 13.58 15.27 8.45
CA THR A 129 13.91 16.06 7.27
C THR A 129 13.97 15.14 6.05
N PRO A 130 13.85 15.64 4.83
CA PRO A 130 14.03 14.81 3.64
C PRO A 130 15.32 13.98 3.69
N GLU A 131 16.43 14.58 4.14
CA GLU A 131 17.72 13.93 4.20
C GLU A 131 17.74 12.78 5.21
N ASN A 132 17.31 13.05 6.46
CA ASN A 132 17.38 12.00 7.48
C ASN A 132 16.33 10.89 7.26
N VAL A 133 15.19 11.18 6.60
CA VAL A 133 14.24 10.13 6.19
C VAL A 133 14.86 9.22 5.14
N MET A 134 15.67 9.75 4.21
CA MET A 134 16.45 8.91 3.30
C MET A 134 17.47 8.05 4.04
N ASP A 135 18.21 8.63 5.00
CA ASP A 135 19.16 7.89 5.84
C ASP A 135 18.46 6.75 6.64
N ILE A 136 17.31 7.05 7.21
CA ILE A 136 16.48 6.05 7.93
C ILE A 136 16.07 4.91 6.98
N GLN A 137 15.57 5.23 5.78
CA GLN A 137 15.19 4.22 4.80
C GLN A 137 16.39 3.44 4.24
N ARG A 138 17.60 4.08 4.16
CA ARG A 138 18.85 3.35 3.90
C ARG A 138 19.15 2.32 4.99
N SER A 139 18.90 2.67 6.26
CA SER A 139 19.09 1.76 7.39
C SER A 139 18.03 0.65 7.47
N ILE A 140 16.80 0.95 7.08
CA ILE A 140 15.74 -0.06 6.96
C ILE A 140 16.06 -1.03 5.82
N GLY A 141 16.46 -0.54 4.65
CA GLY A 141 16.89 -1.38 3.53
C GLY A 141 15.74 -1.99 2.73
N ALA A 142 14.67 -1.26 2.43
CA ALA A 142 13.63 -1.71 1.51
C ALA A 142 14.08 -1.55 0.04
N ASP A 143 13.49 -2.31 -0.90
CA ASP A 143 13.76 -2.21 -2.34
C ASP A 143 13.17 -0.95 -2.95
N ILE A 144 11.96 -0.60 -2.52
CA ILE A 144 11.25 0.62 -2.93
C ILE A 144 11.09 1.50 -1.70
N ILE A 145 11.53 2.75 -1.80
CA ILE A 145 11.44 3.74 -0.74
C ILE A 145 10.65 4.96 -1.22
N MET A 146 9.81 5.53 -0.35
CA MET A 146 8.99 6.67 -0.71
C MET A 146 9.68 7.98 -0.35
N ALA A 147 9.54 8.99 -1.20
CA ALA A 147 9.99 10.34 -0.90
C ALA A 147 9.24 10.91 0.30
N PHE A 148 9.92 11.73 1.11
CA PHE A 148 9.27 12.42 2.22
C PHE A 148 8.32 13.50 1.69
N ASP A 149 7.06 13.45 2.11
CA ASP A 149 5.97 14.29 1.62
C ASP A 149 5.10 14.84 2.74
N GLU A 150 4.34 15.88 2.43
CA GLU A 150 3.24 16.35 3.26
C GLU A 150 1.91 15.96 2.63
N CYS A 151 1.09 15.19 3.36
CA CYS A 151 -0.26 14.84 2.97
C CYS A 151 -1.26 15.75 3.73
N PRO A 152 -1.84 16.77 3.09
CA PRO A 152 -2.83 17.63 3.75
C PRO A 152 -4.10 16.85 4.06
N PRO A 153 -4.84 17.23 5.15
CA PRO A 153 -6.12 16.60 5.47
C PRO A 153 -7.18 16.95 4.41
N TYR A 154 -8.24 16.16 4.35
CA TYR A 154 -9.43 16.49 3.57
C TYR A 154 -10.60 16.94 4.49
N PRO A 155 -11.31 18.01 4.16
CA PRO A 155 -11.00 19.00 3.13
C PRO A 155 -9.85 19.94 3.53
N SER A 156 -9.15 20.49 2.55
CA SER A 156 -8.11 21.50 2.75
C SER A 156 -8.39 22.74 1.90
N GLU A 157 -8.06 23.90 2.46
CA GLU A 157 -8.10 25.16 1.73
C GLU A 157 -7.09 25.17 0.58
N TYR A 158 -7.44 25.75 -0.58
CA TYR A 158 -6.61 25.79 -1.78
C TYR A 158 -5.19 26.32 -1.52
N ILE A 159 -5.09 27.45 -0.79
CA ILE A 159 -3.80 28.09 -0.49
C ILE A 159 -2.90 27.14 0.33
N TYR A 160 -3.49 26.42 1.29
CA TYR A 160 -2.74 25.44 2.08
C TYR A 160 -2.32 24.24 1.22
N ALA A 161 -3.23 23.66 0.45
CA ALA A 161 -2.95 22.54 -0.44
C ALA A 161 -1.84 22.88 -1.45
N LYS A 162 -1.84 24.09 -2.01
CA LYS A 162 -0.78 24.58 -2.90
C LYS A 162 0.57 24.68 -2.21
N LYS A 163 0.64 25.29 -1.04
CA LYS A 163 1.89 25.42 -0.26
C LYS A 163 2.43 24.06 0.14
N SER A 164 1.59 23.13 0.56
CA SER A 164 1.93 21.75 0.92
C SER A 164 2.51 20.99 -0.28
N MET A 165 1.86 21.09 -1.44
CA MET A 165 2.35 20.50 -2.68
C MET A 165 3.74 21.05 -3.07
N GLU A 166 3.91 22.38 -3.06
CA GLU A 166 5.18 23.03 -3.37
C GLU A 166 6.29 22.65 -2.38
N LEU A 167 5.97 22.50 -1.09
CA LEU A 167 6.89 22.00 -0.07
C LEU A 167 7.30 20.56 -0.36
N THR A 168 6.34 19.69 -0.69
CA THR A 168 6.60 18.29 -1.08
C THR A 168 7.54 18.20 -2.27
N HIS A 169 7.39 19.08 -3.27
CA HIS A 169 8.29 19.13 -4.42
C HIS A 169 9.73 19.50 -4.04
N ARG A 170 9.91 20.51 -3.18
CA ARG A 170 11.25 20.90 -2.69
C ARG A 170 11.89 19.81 -1.83
N TRP A 171 11.09 19.14 -0.99
CA TRP A 171 11.53 17.98 -0.22
C TRP A 171 11.93 16.79 -1.09
N LEU A 172 11.19 16.57 -2.19
CA LEU A 172 11.54 15.54 -3.16
C LEU A 172 12.94 15.77 -3.76
N ASP A 173 13.27 17.00 -4.16
CA ASP A 173 14.60 17.31 -4.70
C ASP A 173 15.69 17.03 -3.69
N ARG A 174 15.47 17.36 -2.42
CA ARG A 174 16.39 17.06 -1.32
C ARG A 174 16.52 15.55 -1.08
N CYS A 175 15.40 14.79 -1.19
CA CYS A 175 15.45 13.32 -1.13
C CYS A 175 16.32 12.71 -2.23
N PHE A 176 16.15 13.16 -3.48
CA PHE A 176 16.99 12.69 -4.59
C PHE A 176 18.47 13.04 -4.39
N THR A 177 18.77 14.27 -3.98
CA THR A 177 20.14 14.69 -3.68
C THR A 177 20.76 13.81 -2.60
N ARG A 178 20.06 13.62 -1.48
CA ARG A 178 20.56 12.80 -0.38
C ARG A 178 20.75 11.34 -0.77
N LEU A 179 19.84 10.79 -1.56
CA LEU A 179 19.95 9.41 -2.01
C LEU A 179 21.16 9.20 -2.94
N ALA A 180 21.48 10.18 -3.79
CA ALA A 180 22.67 10.15 -4.64
C ALA A 180 23.99 10.27 -3.86
N GLU A 181 23.98 11.00 -2.75
CA GLU A 181 25.15 11.17 -1.87
C GLU A 181 25.41 9.96 -0.95
N THR A 182 24.40 9.13 -0.70
CA THR A 182 24.49 8.03 0.26
C THR A 182 24.46 6.66 -0.43
N PRO A 183 25.47 5.81 -0.21
CA PRO A 183 25.49 4.48 -0.81
C PRO A 183 24.44 3.55 -0.16
N SER A 184 24.03 2.54 -0.90
CA SER A 184 23.28 1.41 -0.35
C SER A 184 24.10 0.70 0.74
N LYS A 185 23.45 0.34 1.86
CA LYS A 185 24.11 -0.30 3.01
C LYS A 185 24.25 -1.82 2.86
N TYR A 186 23.41 -2.48 2.08
CA TYR A 186 23.25 -3.93 2.10
C TYR A 186 23.56 -4.62 0.77
N GLY A 187 24.17 -3.92 -0.19
CA GLY A 187 24.65 -4.49 -1.44
C GLY A 187 23.57 -4.72 -2.51
N TYR A 188 22.40 -4.10 -2.36
CA TYR A 188 21.34 -4.06 -3.38
C TYR A 188 20.81 -2.64 -3.57
N THR A 189 20.04 -2.43 -4.64
CA THR A 189 19.55 -1.11 -5.04
C THR A 189 18.23 -0.78 -4.32
N GLN A 190 18.15 0.45 -3.80
CA GLN A 190 16.90 1.02 -3.31
C GLN A 190 16.40 2.08 -4.28
N ASN A 191 15.14 1.99 -4.66
CA ASN A 191 14.53 2.81 -5.70
C ASN A 191 13.54 3.81 -5.09
N LEU A 192 13.79 5.11 -5.28
CA LEU A 192 12.93 6.17 -4.75
C LEU A 192 11.71 6.37 -5.65
N PHE A 193 10.52 6.32 -5.05
CA PHE A 193 9.26 6.70 -5.69
C PHE A 193 8.83 8.07 -5.17
N PRO A 194 8.71 9.08 -6.04
CA PRO A 194 8.09 10.35 -5.73
C PRO A 194 6.56 10.22 -5.62
N ILE A 195 5.94 11.18 -4.92
CA ILE A 195 4.51 11.17 -4.60
C ILE A 195 3.83 12.39 -5.19
N VAL A 196 2.82 12.20 -6.03
CA VAL A 196 1.92 13.25 -6.49
C VAL A 196 1.03 13.70 -5.34
N GLN A 197 1.01 15.00 -5.04
CA GLN A 197 0.14 15.63 -4.08
C GLN A 197 -0.74 16.70 -4.77
N GLY A 198 -1.52 17.48 -4.05
CA GLY A 198 -2.39 18.55 -4.60
C GLY A 198 -3.84 18.49 -4.12
N SER A 199 -4.12 17.67 -3.08
CA SER A 199 -5.48 17.50 -2.52
C SER A 199 -6.50 17.18 -3.62
N THR A 200 -7.68 17.78 -3.59
CA THR A 200 -8.75 17.63 -4.59
C THR A 200 -8.87 18.87 -5.50
N TYR A 201 -7.71 19.43 -5.92
CA TYR A 201 -7.65 20.56 -6.83
C TYR A 201 -6.97 20.14 -8.14
N LYS A 202 -7.72 20.25 -9.23
CA LYS A 202 -7.29 19.74 -10.55
C LYS A 202 -6.00 20.35 -11.05
N ASP A 203 -5.87 21.67 -10.96
CA ASP A 203 -4.67 22.41 -11.37
C ASP A 203 -3.42 22.02 -10.55
N LEU A 204 -3.60 21.80 -9.24
CA LEU A 204 -2.51 21.35 -8.37
C LEU A 204 -2.11 19.91 -8.68
N ARG A 205 -3.08 19.02 -8.94
CA ARG A 205 -2.80 17.63 -9.35
C ARG A 205 -2.04 17.56 -10.67
N ILE A 206 -2.43 18.38 -11.66
CA ILE A 206 -1.72 18.48 -12.94
C ILE A 206 -0.29 18.95 -12.70
N ALA A 207 -0.10 20.08 -12.02
CA ALA A 207 1.22 20.64 -11.74
C ALA A 207 2.11 19.64 -10.97
N SER A 208 1.55 18.94 -10.00
CA SER A 208 2.28 17.92 -9.24
C SER A 208 2.64 16.71 -10.11
N ALA A 209 1.70 16.17 -10.88
CA ALA A 209 1.96 15.01 -11.73
C ALA A 209 3.01 15.30 -12.81
N GLU A 210 2.97 16.48 -13.43
CA GLU A 210 3.99 16.94 -14.39
C GLU A 210 5.37 17.09 -13.74
N TYR A 211 5.43 17.70 -12.55
CA TYR A 211 6.67 17.84 -11.79
C TYR A 211 7.27 16.46 -11.44
N ILE A 212 6.45 15.56 -10.94
CA ILE A 212 6.86 14.18 -10.60
C ILE A 212 7.33 13.43 -11.84
N ALA A 213 6.58 13.49 -12.95
CA ALA A 213 6.95 12.85 -14.21
C ALA A 213 8.30 13.34 -14.74
N SER A 214 8.62 14.64 -14.57
CA SER A 214 9.89 15.24 -15.00
C SER A 214 11.11 14.67 -14.28
N LYS A 215 10.94 14.05 -13.10
CA LYS A 215 12.05 13.43 -12.32
C LYS A 215 12.52 12.11 -12.92
N ASN A 216 11.76 11.49 -13.82
CA ASN A 216 12.07 10.20 -14.45
C ASN A 216 12.50 9.12 -13.45
N ALA A 217 11.82 9.05 -12.32
CA ALA A 217 12.08 8.06 -11.28
C ALA A 217 11.76 6.63 -11.72
N ALA A 218 12.20 5.63 -10.96
CA ALA A 218 11.96 4.21 -11.24
C ALA A 218 10.47 3.83 -11.20
N GLY A 219 9.65 4.57 -10.45
CA GLY A 219 8.19 4.45 -10.38
C GLY A 219 7.60 5.71 -9.74
N ASN A 220 6.28 5.85 -9.72
CA ASN A 220 5.60 7.03 -9.23
C ASN A 220 4.42 6.64 -8.34
N ALA A 221 4.15 7.44 -7.29
CA ALA A 221 3.00 7.23 -6.44
C ALA A 221 2.00 8.39 -6.54
N ILE A 222 0.74 8.08 -6.26
CA ILE A 222 -0.37 9.03 -6.14
C ILE A 222 -0.79 9.02 -4.67
N GLY A 223 -0.52 10.10 -3.96
CA GLY A 223 -0.89 10.28 -2.57
C GLY A 223 -1.99 11.31 -2.37
N GLY A 224 -2.42 11.52 -1.12
CA GLY A 224 -3.41 12.51 -0.74
C GLY A 224 -4.81 12.27 -1.30
N LEU A 225 -5.13 11.01 -1.61
CA LEU A 225 -6.45 10.48 -1.94
C LEU A 225 -6.83 9.38 -0.94
N SER A 226 -8.12 9.00 -0.89
CA SER A 226 -8.67 8.09 0.14
C SER A 226 -8.48 8.61 1.58
N VAL A 227 -8.57 9.93 1.74
CA VAL A 227 -8.43 10.63 3.02
C VAL A 227 -9.76 11.26 3.49
N GLY A 228 -10.88 10.94 2.82
CA GLY A 228 -12.23 11.37 3.19
C GLY A 228 -13.05 12.00 2.06
N GLU A 229 -12.47 12.17 0.88
CA GLU A 229 -13.18 12.63 -0.32
C GLU A 229 -14.15 11.57 -0.85
N PRO A 230 -15.17 11.97 -1.63
CA PRO A 230 -16.06 11.05 -2.36
C PRO A 230 -15.28 10.16 -3.33
N GLU A 231 -15.77 8.91 -3.54
CA GLU A 231 -15.12 7.93 -4.43
C GLU A 231 -14.96 8.49 -5.86
N GLU A 232 -15.92 9.24 -6.36
CA GLU A 232 -15.90 9.82 -7.69
C GLU A 232 -14.76 10.84 -7.86
N GLN A 233 -14.46 11.63 -6.84
CA GLN A 233 -13.30 12.53 -6.86
C GLN A 233 -11.99 11.77 -6.82
N MET A 234 -11.89 10.71 -6.02
CA MET A 234 -10.72 9.84 -6.01
C MET A 234 -10.47 9.26 -7.41
N TYR A 235 -11.50 8.78 -8.09
CA TYR A 235 -11.37 8.23 -9.45
C TYR A 235 -10.95 9.30 -10.45
N GLU A 236 -11.60 10.47 -10.45
CA GLU A 236 -11.26 11.59 -11.34
C GLU A 236 -9.78 11.98 -11.21
N PHE A 237 -9.29 12.16 -9.99
CA PHE A 237 -7.90 12.59 -9.78
C PHE A 237 -6.89 11.46 -9.99
N THR A 238 -7.26 10.21 -9.74
CA THR A 238 -6.41 9.07 -10.10
C THR A 238 -6.25 8.97 -11.61
N GLU A 239 -7.34 9.07 -12.36
CA GLU A 239 -7.31 9.04 -13.82
C GLU A 239 -6.45 10.17 -14.37
N LEU A 240 -6.68 11.41 -13.92
CA LEU A 240 -5.90 12.58 -14.29
C LEU A 240 -4.39 12.38 -14.07
N CYS A 241 -4.00 11.85 -12.91
CA CYS A 241 -2.60 11.57 -12.62
C CYS A 241 -2.04 10.47 -13.54
N CYS A 242 -2.81 9.40 -13.77
CA CYS A 242 -2.40 8.31 -14.65
C CYS A 242 -2.20 8.74 -16.11
N ASP A 243 -2.93 9.76 -16.58
CA ASP A 243 -2.78 10.32 -17.93
C ASP A 243 -1.46 11.09 -18.12
N ILE A 244 -0.93 11.66 -17.02
CA ILE A 244 0.29 12.47 -17.03
C ILE A 244 1.52 11.64 -16.69
N LEU A 245 1.41 10.72 -15.74
CA LEU A 245 2.54 9.90 -15.29
C LEU A 245 3.01 8.93 -16.37
N PRO A 246 4.34 8.70 -16.50
CA PRO A 246 4.92 7.86 -17.55
C PRO A 246 4.28 6.47 -17.63
N ALA A 247 3.91 6.05 -18.83
CA ALA A 247 3.29 4.74 -19.07
C ALA A 247 4.27 3.57 -18.85
N ASN A 248 5.57 3.80 -19.06
CA ASN A 248 6.64 2.82 -18.90
C ASN A 248 7.19 2.71 -17.47
N LYS A 249 6.49 3.26 -16.48
CA LYS A 249 6.85 3.19 -15.08
C LYS A 249 5.65 2.67 -14.27
N PRO A 250 5.88 1.95 -13.14
CA PRO A 250 4.79 1.53 -12.28
C PRO A 250 4.14 2.72 -11.56
N ARG A 251 2.83 2.63 -11.34
CA ARG A 251 2.00 3.63 -10.68
C ARG A 251 1.41 3.05 -9.41
N TYR A 252 1.69 3.66 -8.30
CA TYR A 252 1.24 3.23 -6.98
C TYR A 252 0.21 4.21 -6.41
N LEU A 253 -1.03 3.77 -6.18
CA LEU A 253 -2.07 4.53 -5.50
C LEU A 253 -2.07 4.15 -4.02
N MET A 254 -1.72 5.12 -3.16
CA MET A 254 -1.46 4.89 -1.74
C MET A 254 -2.76 4.83 -0.93
N GLY A 255 -2.87 3.83 -0.05
CA GLY A 255 -3.90 3.75 1.00
C GLY A 255 -5.30 3.35 0.55
N VAL A 256 -5.52 3.01 -0.71
CA VAL A 256 -6.83 2.61 -1.24
C VAL A 256 -7.10 1.13 -0.98
N GLY A 257 -8.18 0.84 -0.23
CA GLY A 257 -8.37 -0.50 0.31
C GLY A 257 -9.74 -1.16 0.14
N THR A 258 -10.80 -0.49 -0.32
CA THR A 258 -12.04 -1.22 -0.61
C THR A 258 -11.88 -2.02 -1.89
N PRO A 259 -12.34 -3.29 -1.95
CA PRO A 259 -12.12 -4.15 -3.12
C PRO A 259 -12.63 -3.57 -4.44
N TRP A 260 -13.79 -2.94 -4.43
CA TRP A 260 -14.34 -2.30 -5.63
C TRP A 260 -13.53 -1.07 -6.07
N ASN A 261 -13.00 -0.27 -5.12
CA ASN A 261 -12.14 0.86 -5.44
C ASN A 261 -10.81 0.40 -6.06
N ILE A 262 -10.27 -0.76 -5.64
CA ILE A 262 -9.10 -1.36 -6.26
C ILE A 262 -9.38 -1.68 -7.73
N LEU A 263 -10.50 -2.36 -8.03
CA LEU A 263 -10.86 -2.71 -9.41
C LEU A 263 -11.13 -1.47 -10.28
N GLU A 264 -11.81 -0.46 -9.73
CA GLU A 264 -12.02 0.81 -10.45
C GLU A 264 -10.69 1.51 -10.76
N ASN A 265 -9.78 1.60 -9.79
CA ASN A 265 -8.49 2.25 -10.00
C ASN A 265 -7.54 1.43 -10.89
N ILE A 266 -7.64 0.10 -10.91
CA ILE A 266 -6.97 -0.73 -11.92
C ILE A 266 -7.44 -0.32 -13.33
N SER A 267 -8.74 -0.09 -13.54
CA SER A 267 -9.26 0.35 -14.84
C SER A 267 -8.78 1.74 -15.26
N LEU A 268 -8.30 2.55 -14.31
CA LEU A 268 -7.71 3.88 -14.56
C LEU A 268 -6.18 3.84 -14.77
N GLY A 269 -5.55 2.67 -14.67
CA GLY A 269 -4.13 2.49 -14.99
C GLY A 269 -3.21 2.43 -13.78
N VAL A 270 -3.71 2.10 -12.60
CA VAL A 270 -2.91 1.88 -11.37
C VAL A 270 -2.39 0.44 -11.32
N ASP A 271 -1.15 0.26 -10.88
CA ASP A 271 -0.45 -1.03 -10.78
C ASP A 271 -0.33 -1.57 -9.37
N MET A 272 -0.18 -0.70 -8.38
CA MET A 272 0.17 -1.07 -7.00
C MET A 272 -0.77 -0.43 -5.99
N PHE A 273 -1.14 -1.19 -4.97
CA PHE A 273 -2.04 -0.76 -3.89
C PHE A 273 -1.54 -1.26 -2.54
N ASP A 274 -1.88 -0.52 -1.49
CA ASP A 274 -1.77 -0.94 -0.10
C ASP A 274 -2.97 -0.47 0.70
N CYS A 275 -3.29 -1.15 1.77
CA CYS A 275 -4.16 -0.65 2.83
C CYS A 275 -4.09 -1.57 4.04
N VAL A 276 -4.31 -1.00 5.24
CA VAL A 276 -4.45 -1.78 6.47
C VAL A 276 -5.80 -2.49 6.58
N MET A 277 -6.74 -2.19 5.67
CA MET A 277 -8.13 -2.66 5.72
C MET A 277 -8.26 -4.19 5.79
N PRO A 278 -7.53 -5.01 5.02
CA PRO A 278 -7.69 -6.46 5.09
C PRO A 278 -7.50 -7.01 6.49
N THR A 279 -6.39 -6.69 7.13
CA THR A 279 -6.09 -7.21 8.47
C THR A 279 -6.86 -6.47 9.57
N ARG A 280 -7.10 -5.14 9.43
CA ARG A 280 -7.90 -4.38 10.39
C ARG A 280 -9.35 -4.87 10.42
N ASN A 281 -9.97 -4.99 9.28
CA ASN A 281 -11.35 -5.46 9.14
C ASN A 281 -11.47 -6.94 9.53
N GLY A 282 -10.52 -7.79 9.12
CA GLY A 282 -10.46 -9.18 9.55
C GLY A 282 -10.48 -9.33 11.06
N ARG A 283 -9.59 -8.64 11.78
CA ARG A 283 -9.56 -8.65 13.25
C ARG A 283 -10.84 -8.11 13.91
N ASN A 284 -11.63 -7.31 13.19
CA ASN A 284 -12.93 -6.83 13.64
C ASN A 284 -14.10 -7.70 13.20
N GLY A 285 -13.84 -8.81 12.49
CA GLY A 285 -14.85 -9.77 12.06
C GLY A 285 -15.55 -9.42 10.76
N MET A 286 -15.01 -8.48 9.98
CA MET A 286 -15.46 -8.19 8.62
C MET A 286 -14.58 -8.93 7.62
N LEU A 287 -15.19 -9.80 6.81
CA LEU A 287 -14.52 -10.60 5.80
C LEU A 287 -14.95 -10.16 4.40
N PHE A 288 -14.00 -10.12 3.49
CA PHE A 288 -14.24 -9.93 2.08
C PHE A 288 -14.20 -11.30 1.39
N THR A 289 -15.25 -11.65 0.64
CA THR A 289 -15.35 -12.93 -0.04
C THR A 289 -15.60 -12.74 -1.53
N THR A 290 -15.44 -13.79 -2.30
CA THR A 290 -15.73 -13.79 -3.73
C THR A 290 -17.21 -13.49 -4.06
N GLU A 291 -18.11 -13.59 -3.07
CA GLU A 291 -19.55 -13.34 -3.22
C GLU A 291 -20.03 -12.03 -2.56
N GLY A 292 -19.19 -11.39 -1.77
CA GLY A 292 -19.54 -10.15 -1.08
C GLY A 292 -18.91 -10.03 0.31
N VAL A 293 -19.45 -9.16 1.16
CA VAL A 293 -18.91 -8.85 2.48
C VAL A 293 -19.69 -9.56 3.58
N ILE A 294 -18.98 -10.27 4.45
CA ILE A 294 -19.52 -10.99 5.61
C ILE A 294 -19.14 -10.23 6.90
N ASN A 295 -20.12 -9.97 7.78
CA ASN A 295 -19.83 -9.74 9.18
C ASN A 295 -20.00 -11.06 9.93
N ILE A 296 -18.88 -11.70 10.28
CA ILE A 296 -18.88 -13.04 10.89
C ILE A 296 -19.51 -13.06 12.29
N LYS A 297 -19.65 -11.91 12.95
CA LYS A 297 -20.27 -11.80 14.27
C LYS A 297 -21.81 -11.97 14.20
N ASN A 298 -22.41 -11.87 13.01
CA ASN A 298 -23.86 -12.03 12.86
C ASN A 298 -24.33 -13.43 13.28
N LYS A 299 -25.48 -13.48 13.99
CA LYS A 299 -26.04 -14.73 14.51
C LYS A 299 -26.36 -15.76 13.43
N LYS A 300 -26.70 -15.34 12.21
CA LYS A 300 -27.03 -16.23 11.08
C LYS A 300 -25.91 -17.22 10.73
N TRP A 301 -24.65 -16.88 11.04
CA TRP A 301 -23.51 -17.76 10.77
C TRP A 301 -23.28 -18.84 11.86
N ALA A 302 -24.07 -18.84 12.95
CA ALA A 302 -23.86 -19.72 14.11
C ALA A 302 -23.93 -21.22 13.76
N ALA A 303 -24.71 -21.58 12.75
CA ALA A 303 -24.90 -22.95 12.28
C ALA A 303 -24.58 -23.10 10.77
N ASP A 304 -23.79 -22.18 10.21
CA ASP A 304 -23.32 -22.29 8.82
C ASP A 304 -21.98 -23.03 8.80
N PHE A 305 -22.05 -24.33 8.50
CA PHE A 305 -20.89 -25.23 8.43
C PHE A 305 -20.21 -25.23 7.06
N SER A 306 -20.61 -24.34 6.15
CA SER A 306 -19.90 -24.16 4.87
C SER A 306 -18.55 -23.45 5.09
N PRO A 307 -17.58 -23.62 4.18
CA PRO A 307 -16.32 -22.89 4.19
C PRO A 307 -16.52 -21.36 4.30
N ILE A 308 -15.52 -20.65 4.77
CA ILE A 308 -15.54 -19.18 4.81
C ILE A 308 -15.78 -18.63 3.40
N ASP A 309 -15.04 -19.12 2.42
CA ASP A 309 -15.20 -18.78 1.00
C ASP A 309 -14.70 -19.91 0.09
N ALA A 310 -15.61 -20.66 -0.50
CA ALA A 310 -15.30 -21.74 -1.42
C ALA A 310 -14.77 -21.25 -2.79
N GLY A 311 -14.87 -19.96 -3.09
CA GLY A 311 -14.34 -19.36 -4.32
C GLY A 311 -12.83 -19.09 -4.28
N LEU A 312 -12.21 -19.17 -3.09
CA LEU A 312 -10.75 -19.04 -2.93
C LEU A 312 -10.11 -20.44 -2.87
N SER A 313 -8.89 -20.53 -3.41
CA SER A 313 -8.10 -21.78 -3.34
C SER A 313 -7.31 -21.93 -2.04
N GLY A 314 -7.25 -20.90 -1.18
CA GLY A 314 -6.47 -20.89 0.05
C GLY A 314 -6.97 -21.92 1.07
N GLU A 315 -6.01 -22.57 1.80
CA GLU A 315 -6.32 -23.59 2.80
C GLU A 315 -7.18 -23.02 3.92
N THR A 316 -6.83 -21.87 4.50
CA THR A 316 -7.57 -21.22 5.59
C THR A 316 -9.04 -20.94 5.21
N SER A 317 -9.29 -20.47 3.97
CA SER A 317 -10.62 -20.11 3.50
C SER A 317 -11.55 -21.31 3.29
N ASN A 318 -10.98 -22.49 3.01
CA ASN A 318 -11.72 -23.72 2.74
C ASN A 318 -11.78 -24.67 3.93
N PHE A 319 -10.76 -24.68 4.80
CA PHE A 319 -10.70 -25.56 5.95
C PHE A 319 -11.64 -25.14 7.09
N TYR A 320 -11.67 -23.84 7.38
CA TYR A 320 -12.50 -23.33 8.47
C TYR A 320 -13.92 -22.99 8.00
N THR A 321 -14.91 -23.35 8.85
CA THR A 321 -16.32 -23.01 8.59
C THR A 321 -16.69 -21.65 9.16
N LYS A 322 -17.70 -21.00 8.61
CA LYS A 322 -18.28 -19.76 9.15
C LYS A 322 -18.74 -19.91 10.59
N ALA A 323 -19.37 -21.05 10.93
CA ALA A 323 -19.82 -21.35 12.29
C ALA A 323 -18.66 -21.38 13.28
N TYR A 324 -17.56 -22.06 12.94
CA TYR A 324 -16.37 -22.13 13.80
C TYR A 324 -15.70 -20.77 13.95
N LEU A 325 -15.50 -20.06 12.85
CA LEU A 325 -14.89 -18.72 12.89
C LEU A 325 -15.76 -17.76 13.73
N ARG A 326 -17.09 -17.79 13.57
CA ARG A 326 -18.00 -17.01 14.43
C ARG A 326 -17.84 -17.36 15.89
N HIS A 327 -17.73 -18.65 16.24
CA HIS A 327 -17.50 -19.11 17.61
C HIS A 327 -16.21 -18.51 18.18
N LEU A 328 -15.11 -18.53 17.43
CA LEU A 328 -13.84 -17.95 17.85
C LEU A 328 -13.95 -16.44 18.15
N PHE A 329 -14.66 -15.70 17.31
CA PHE A 329 -14.92 -14.27 17.56
C PHE A 329 -15.80 -14.04 18.79
N ALA A 330 -16.80 -14.87 19.03
CA ALA A 330 -17.66 -14.78 20.22
C ALA A 330 -16.91 -15.15 21.51
N ALA A 331 -15.97 -16.09 21.43
CA ALA A 331 -15.12 -16.51 22.55
C ALA A 331 -13.92 -15.57 22.79
N GLY A 332 -13.63 -14.63 21.86
CA GLY A 332 -12.47 -13.73 21.96
C GLY A 332 -11.13 -14.42 21.66
N GLU A 333 -11.14 -15.55 20.95
CA GLU A 333 -9.95 -16.31 20.61
C GLU A 333 -9.08 -15.61 19.55
N ILE A 334 -7.78 -15.52 19.81
CA ILE A 334 -6.80 -14.90 18.91
C ILE A 334 -6.78 -15.59 17.54
N LEU A 335 -6.98 -16.92 17.50
CA LEU A 335 -7.04 -17.70 16.27
C LEU A 335 -8.09 -17.17 15.29
N GLY A 336 -9.23 -16.66 15.79
CA GLY A 336 -10.26 -16.07 14.94
C GLY A 336 -9.75 -14.84 14.17
N MET A 337 -8.97 -13.99 14.83
CA MET A 337 -8.35 -12.81 14.21
C MET A 337 -7.28 -13.20 13.19
N GLN A 338 -6.52 -14.26 13.47
CA GLN A 338 -5.51 -14.80 12.56
C GLN A 338 -6.15 -15.36 11.29
N ILE A 339 -7.12 -16.27 11.42
CA ILE A 339 -7.88 -16.85 10.31
C ILE A 339 -8.46 -15.73 9.43
N ALA A 340 -9.16 -14.77 10.03
CA ALA A 340 -9.78 -13.67 9.32
C ALA A 340 -8.77 -12.76 8.59
N SER A 341 -7.59 -12.55 9.17
CA SER A 341 -6.52 -11.75 8.55
C SER A 341 -5.91 -12.45 7.35
N ILE A 342 -5.61 -13.75 7.47
CA ILE A 342 -5.09 -14.58 6.37
C ILE A 342 -6.13 -14.65 5.25
N HIS A 343 -7.38 -14.96 5.58
CA HIS A 343 -8.47 -15.02 4.61
C HIS A 343 -8.60 -13.73 3.81
N ASN A 344 -8.69 -12.58 4.50
CA ASN A 344 -8.85 -11.29 3.81
C ASN A 344 -7.63 -10.98 2.92
N LEU A 345 -6.40 -11.23 3.37
CA LEU A 345 -5.22 -11.02 2.55
C LEU A 345 -5.22 -11.93 1.32
N SER A 346 -5.55 -13.22 1.49
CA SER A 346 -5.67 -14.17 0.37
C SER A 346 -6.73 -13.71 -0.64
N PHE A 347 -7.86 -13.18 -0.15
CA PHE A 347 -8.88 -12.58 -1.01
C PHE A 347 -8.34 -11.37 -1.81
N TYR A 348 -7.60 -10.46 -1.19
CA TYR A 348 -7.07 -9.29 -1.89
C TYR A 348 -6.05 -9.68 -2.98
N LEU A 349 -5.17 -10.62 -2.67
CA LEU A 349 -4.20 -11.12 -3.66
C LEU A 349 -4.91 -11.89 -4.79
N TRP A 350 -5.92 -12.68 -4.47
CA TRP A 350 -6.78 -13.32 -5.47
C TRP A 350 -7.47 -12.28 -6.37
N LEU A 351 -8.04 -11.22 -5.80
CA LEU A 351 -8.77 -10.19 -6.56
C LEU A 351 -7.89 -9.50 -7.60
N VAL A 352 -6.69 -9.06 -7.20
CA VAL A 352 -5.75 -8.42 -8.14
C VAL A 352 -5.18 -9.44 -9.14
N GLY A 353 -5.03 -10.70 -8.73
CA GLY A 353 -4.66 -11.80 -9.61
C GLY A 353 -5.70 -12.06 -10.70
N GLN A 354 -7.00 -12.10 -10.31
CA GLN A 354 -8.11 -12.23 -11.26
C GLN A 354 -8.18 -11.03 -12.22
N ALA A 355 -8.01 -9.81 -11.69
CA ALA A 355 -7.94 -8.62 -12.54
C ALA A 355 -6.82 -8.76 -13.58
N ARG A 356 -5.62 -9.18 -13.16
CA ARG A 356 -4.49 -9.43 -14.06
C ARG A 356 -4.81 -10.47 -15.12
N GLU A 357 -5.35 -11.63 -14.75
CA GLU A 357 -5.74 -12.69 -15.70
C GLU A 357 -6.73 -12.17 -16.75
N HIS A 358 -7.74 -11.44 -16.32
CA HIS A 358 -8.72 -10.83 -17.22
C HIS A 358 -8.11 -9.75 -18.14
N ILE A 359 -7.13 -8.97 -17.65
CA ILE A 359 -6.38 -8.01 -18.48
C ILE A 359 -5.58 -8.76 -19.57
N LEU A 360 -4.83 -9.81 -19.17
CA LEU A 360 -4.02 -10.60 -20.11
C LEU A 360 -4.87 -11.29 -21.17
N ASN A 361 -6.07 -11.73 -20.82
CA ASN A 361 -7.01 -12.43 -21.72
C ASN A 361 -7.93 -11.47 -22.49
N GLY A 362 -7.83 -10.14 -22.30
CA GLY A 362 -8.67 -9.15 -22.99
C GLY A 362 -10.13 -9.14 -22.55
N THR A 363 -10.44 -9.65 -21.36
CA THR A 363 -11.83 -9.78 -20.81
C THR A 363 -12.09 -8.91 -19.58
N PHE A 364 -11.13 -8.05 -19.18
CA PHE A 364 -11.23 -7.25 -17.97
C PHE A 364 -12.44 -6.30 -17.98
N ASP A 365 -12.66 -5.60 -19.09
CA ASP A 365 -13.71 -4.59 -19.20
C ASP A 365 -15.12 -5.18 -19.16
N SER A 366 -15.29 -6.42 -19.59
CA SER A 366 -16.57 -7.15 -19.50
C SER A 366 -16.76 -7.83 -18.13
N TRP A 367 -15.68 -8.27 -17.47
CA TRP A 367 -15.72 -8.95 -16.17
C TRP A 367 -15.89 -7.97 -15.00
N LYS A 368 -15.18 -6.82 -15.01
CA LYS A 368 -15.11 -5.87 -13.91
C LYS A 368 -16.48 -5.42 -13.37
N PRO A 369 -17.46 -5.00 -14.21
CA PRO A 369 -18.73 -4.49 -13.69
C PRO A 369 -19.49 -5.51 -12.82
N GLY A 370 -19.56 -6.76 -13.28
CA GLY A 370 -20.21 -7.83 -12.52
C GLY A 370 -19.49 -8.16 -11.21
N MET A 371 -18.15 -8.09 -11.21
CA MET A 371 -17.37 -8.31 -10.00
C MET A 371 -17.55 -7.15 -9.01
N VAL A 372 -17.51 -5.90 -9.45
CA VAL A 372 -17.73 -4.71 -8.59
C VAL A 372 -19.11 -4.78 -7.93
N GLU A 373 -20.17 -5.13 -8.68
CA GLU A 373 -21.50 -5.29 -8.12
C GLU A 373 -21.53 -6.40 -7.04
N ARG A 374 -20.89 -7.53 -7.31
CA ARG A 374 -20.81 -8.67 -6.37
C ARG A 374 -20.09 -8.27 -5.07
N LEU A 375 -18.95 -7.59 -5.18
CA LEU A 375 -18.15 -7.17 -4.04
C LEU A 375 -18.84 -6.16 -3.12
N LYS A 376 -19.80 -5.39 -3.61
CA LYS A 376 -20.60 -4.45 -2.82
C LYS A 376 -21.73 -5.12 -2.03
N ARG A 377 -22.06 -6.38 -2.32
CA ARG A 377 -23.13 -7.12 -1.61
C ARG A 377 -22.79 -7.32 -0.13
N ARG A 378 -23.81 -7.21 0.71
CA ARG A 378 -23.73 -7.54 2.15
C ARG A 378 -24.44 -8.90 2.35
N LEU A 379 -23.65 -9.91 2.68
CA LEU A 379 -24.12 -11.28 2.88
C LEU A 379 -24.58 -11.51 4.31
#